data_4d16dd6a03e0be9ce0f259f0ce17b404
#
_entry.id   4d16dd6a03e0be9ce0f259f0ce17b404
#
_cell.length_a   1.000
_cell.length_b   1.000
_cell.length_c   1.000
_cell.angle_alpha   90.00
_cell.angle_beta   90.00
_cell.angle_gamma   90.00
#
_symmetry.space_group_name_H-M   'P 1'
#
loop_
_entity.id
_entity.type
_entity.pdbx_description
1 polymer ?
#
loop_
_entity_poly.entity_id
_entity_poly.type
_entity_poly.pdbx_seq_one_letter_code
_entity_poly.pdbx_strand_id
1 'polypeptide(L)'
;LCPGWVNTRIAEAERNRPGALASVRNPDGTGLPIGTALSDGKSPDAIAEIVFQAIENDRFYVLPHAGWDDVVTGHAAAVVARGDAFVLDTQTVLARRSKGIDV
;
A
#
# COMPACT_ATOMS: atom_id res chain seq x y z
N LEU A 1 4.40 9.59 6.29
CA LEU A 1 4.58 8.16 6.04
C LEU A 1 3.64 7.66 4.96
N CYS A 2 4.16 7.10 3.87
CA CYS A 2 3.38 6.51 2.79
C CYS A 2 3.85 5.06 2.55
N PRO A 3 3.34 4.07 3.30
CA PRO A 3 3.70 2.69 3.10
C PRO A 3 2.99 2.09 1.88
N GLY A 4 3.64 1.14 1.21
CA GLY A 4 2.99 0.21 0.30
C GLY A 4 2.28 -0.92 1.07
N TRP A 5 2.48 -2.16 0.66
CA TRP A 5 1.85 -3.31 1.32
C TRP A 5 2.52 -3.62 2.67
N VAL A 6 1.72 -3.60 3.73
CA VAL A 6 2.16 -3.95 5.10
C VAL A 6 1.37 -5.15 5.58
N ASN A 7 2.05 -6.16 6.10
CA ASN A 7 1.43 -7.38 6.62
C ASN A 7 0.68 -7.08 7.92
N THR A 8 -0.58 -6.68 7.77
CA THR A 8 -1.48 -6.35 8.87
C THR A 8 -2.80 -7.10 8.74
N ARG A 9 -3.58 -7.08 9.81
CA ARG A 9 -4.92 -7.67 9.82
C ARG A 9 -6.02 -6.76 9.27
N ILE A 10 -5.67 -5.78 8.42
CA ILE A 10 -6.65 -4.84 7.86
C ILE A 10 -7.70 -5.55 6.99
N ALA A 11 -7.32 -6.62 6.31
CA ALA A 11 -8.24 -7.45 5.54
C ALA A 11 -9.34 -8.12 6.40
N GLU A 12 -9.09 -8.21 7.72
CA GLU A 12 -10.03 -8.76 8.71
C GLU A 12 -10.79 -7.66 9.48
N ALA A 13 -10.78 -6.42 8.99
CA ALA A 13 -11.34 -5.26 9.70
C ALA A 13 -12.83 -5.44 10.05
N GLU A 14 -13.55 -6.26 9.31
CA GLU A 14 -14.95 -6.61 9.56
C GLU A 14 -15.18 -7.22 10.96
N ARG A 15 -14.16 -7.89 11.55
CA ARG A 15 -14.23 -8.45 12.91
C ARG A 15 -14.51 -7.40 13.99
N ASN A 16 -14.18 -6.13 13.72
CA ASN A 16 -14.35 -5.02 14.64
C ASN A 16 -15.66 -4.24 14.40
N ARG A 17 -16.44 -4.62 13.38
CA ARG A 17 -17.66 -3.92 13.01
C ARG A 17 -18.84 -4.43 13.85
N PRO A 18 -19.65 -3.54 14.43
CA PRO A 18 -20.90 -3.96 15.08
C PRO A 18 -21.78 -4.74 14.10
N GLY A 19 -22.42 -5.82 14.55
CA GLY A 19 -23.22 -6.70 13.69
C GLY A 19 -24.32 -5.98 12.91
N ALA A 20 -24.89 -4.90 13.47
CA ALA A 20 -25.88 -4.06 12.79
C ALA A 20 -25.32 -3.29 11.58
N LEU A 21 -24.00 -3.18 11.46
CA LEU A 21 -23.29 -2.49 10.39
C LEU A 21 -22.45 -3.46 9.55
N ALA A 22 -22.64 -4.76 9.72
CA ALA A 22 -21.92 -5.77 8.96
C ALA A 22 -22.13 -5.55 7.46
N SER A 23 -21.02 -5.56 6.71
CA SER A 23 -21.08 -5.43 5.25
C SER A 23 -21.70 -6.69 4.66
N VAL A 24 -22.62 -6.51 3.71
CA VAL A 24 -23.00 -7.60 2.82
C VAL A 24 -21.75 -7.91 2.00
N ARG A 25 -21.10 -9.03 2.29
CA ARG A 25 -20.00 -9.50 1.45
C ARG A 25 -20.52 -9.70 0.04
N ASN A 26 -19.88 -9.06 -0.95
CA ASN A 26 -20.14 -9.38 -2.35
C ASN A 26 -19.80 -10.87 -2.57
N PRO A 27 -20.79 -11.72 -2.87
CA PRO A 27 -20.56 -13.16 -2.98
C PRO A 27 -19.71 -13.52 -4.22
N ASP A 28 -19.53 -12.61 -5.14
CA ASP A 28 -18.91 -12.82 -6.45
C ASP A 28 -17.37 -12.76 -6.41
N GLY A 29 -16.76 -12.53 -5.26
CA GLY A 29 -15.30 -12.64 -5.12
C GLY A 29 -14.47 -11.75 -6.07
N THR A 30 -15.08 -10.72 -6.67
CA THR A 30 -14.43 -9.81 -7.63
C THR A 30 -13.44 -8.83 -6.98
N GLY A 31 -13.27 -8.92 -5.66
CA GLY A 31 -12.23 -8.19 -4.94
C GLY A 31 -10.86 -8.85 -5.12
N LEU A 32 -9.82 -8.04 -5.29
CA LEU A 32 -8.43 -8.51 -5.18
C LEU A 32 -8.27 -9.37 -3.92
N PRO A 33 -7.47 -10.44 -3.97
CA PRO A 33 -7.11 -11.21 -2.78
C PRO A 33 -6.19 -10.38 -1.87
N ILE A 34 -6.75 -9.33 -1.29
CA ILE A 34 -6.04 -8.36 -0.45
C ILE A 34 -5.29 -9.08 0.69
N GLY A 35 -5.88 -10.13 1.24
CA GLY A 35 -5.23 -10.93 2.28
C GLY A 35 -3.89 -11.53 1.83
N THR A 36 -3.83 -12.11 0.62
CA THR A 36 -2.59 -12.66 0.05
C THR A 36 -1.59 -11.55 -0.29
N ALA A 37 -2.06 -10.42 -0.82
CA ALA A 37 -1.19 -9.30 -1.11
C ALA A 37 -0.55 -8.72 0.15
N LEU A 38 -1.30 -8.67 1.26
CA LEU A 38 -0.81 -8.19 2.55
C LEU A 38 0.14 -9.17 3.24
N SER A 39 -0.09 -10.50 3.11
CA SER A 39 0.73 -11.50 3.79
C SER A 39 2.21 -11.44 3.40
N ASP A 40 2.50 -11.03 2.18
CA ASP A 40 3.86 -10.89 1.67
C ASP A 40 4.40 -9.45 1.82
N GLY A 41 3.64 -8.54 2.43
CA GLY A 41 4.06 -7.17 2.70
C GLY A 41 5.11 -7.09 3.81
N LYS A 42 5.73 -5.92 3.98
CA LYS A 42 6.65 -5.67 5.09
C LYS A 42 5.93 -5.87 6.43
N SER A 43 6.64 -6.38 7.43
CA SER A 43 6.08 -6.47 8.77
C SER A 43 5.83 -5.07 9.38
N PRO A 44 4.84 -4.93 10.27
CA PRO A 44 4.64 -3.68 11.01
C PRO A 44 5.89 -3.23 11.77
N ASP A 45 6.65 -4.17 12.33
CA ASP A 45 7.89 -3.87 13.06
C ASP A 45 8.96 -3.29 12.13
N ALA A 46 9.12 -3.83 10.91
CA ALA A 46 10.05 -3.27 9.92
C ALA A 46 9.65 -1.85 9.50
N ILE A 47 8.35 -1.58 9.37
CA ILE A 47 7.87 -0.22 9.08
C ILE A 47 8.14 0.72 10.26
N ALA A 48 7.90 0.26 11.51
CA ALA A 48 8.17 1.04 12.70
C ALA A 48 9.65 1.42 12.81
N GLU A 49 10.56 0.48 12.55
CA GLU A 49 12.01 0.73 12.55
C GLU A 49 12.39 1.81 11.53
N ILE A 50 11.86 1.75 10.31
CA ILE A 50 12.11 2.77 9.27
C ILE A 50 11.60 4.16 9.73
N VAL A 51 10.46 4.20 10.42
CA VAL A 51 9.91 5.45 10.97
C VAL A 51 10.79 6.01 12.07
N PHE A 52 11.24 5.17 13.02
CA PHE A 52 12.15 5.61 14.09
C PHE A 52 13.46 6.15 13.52
N GLN A 53 14.07 5.48 12.56
CA GLN A 53 15.26 5.97 11.89
C GLN A 53 15.03 7.29 11.15
N ALA A 54 13.84 7.48 10.57
CA ALA A 54 13.50 8.75 9.93
C ALA A 54 13.38 9.89 10.94
N ILE A 55 12.80 9.62 12.13
CA ILE A 55 12.70 10.59 13.23
C ILE A 55 14.10 10.96 13.75
N GLU A 56 14.95 9.98 14.02
CA GLU A 56 16.32 10.19 14.49
C GLU A 56 17.18 11.02 13.53
N ASN A 57 16.88 10.95 12.23
CA ASN A 57 17.60 11.66 11.18
C ASN A 57 16.85 12.91 10.65
N ASP A 58 15.85 13.40 11.37
CA ASP A 58 15.03 14.57 11.01
C ASP A 58 14.44 14.50 9.59
N ARG A 59 14.09 13.29 9.11
CA ARG A 59 13.51 13.08 7.78
C ARG A 59 11.98 13.14 7.84
N PHE A 60 11.40 14.14 7.18
CA PHE A 60 9.95 14.32 7.14
C PHE A 60 9.22 13.29 6.25
N TYR A 61 9.78 13.01 5.05
CA TYR A 61 9.17 12.06 4.12
C TYR A 61 9.70 10.65 4.36
N VAL A 62 8.77 9.72 4.63
CA VAL A 62 9.08 8.31 4.88
C VAL A 62 8.36 7.45 3.85
N LEU A 63 9.11 6.91 2.90
CA LEU A 63 8.68 6.01 1.85
C LEU A 63 9.35 4.64 2.06
N PRO A 64 8.71 3.71 2.79
CA PRO A 64 9.36 2.46 3.20
C PRO A 64 9.61 1.48 2.05
N HIS A 65 8.98 1.69 0.90
CA HIS A 65 9.06 0.81 -0.26
C HIS A 65 9.63 1.59 -1.44
N ALA A 66 10.89 1.35 -1.76
CA ALA A 66 11.59 2.06 -2.84
C ALA A 66 10.99 1.81 -4.24
N GLY A 67 10.27 0.71 -4.41
CA GLY A 67 9.57 0.40 -5.66
C GLY A 67 8.40 1.34 -5.99
N TRP A 68 8.07 2.28 -5.10
CA TRP A 68 7.04 3.29 -5.32
C TRP A 68 7.58 4.68 -5.70
N ASP A 69 8.88 4.89 -5.70
CA ASP A 69 9.47 6.22 -5.89
C ASP A 69 9.12 6.81 -7.27
N ASP A 70 9.13 5.99 -8.31
CA ASP A 70 8.74 6.40 -9.67
C ASP A 70 7.23 6.69 -9.78
N VAL A 71 6.40 6.00 -9.01
CA VAL A 71 4.95 6.23 -8.94
C VAL A 71 4.67 7.59 -8.31
N VAL A 72 5.33 7.89 -7.20
CA VAL A 72 5.22 9.21 -6.53
C VAL A 72 5.68 10.32 -7.46
N THR A 73 6.82 10.13 -8.13
CA THR A 73 7.37 11.10 -9.08
C THR A 73 6.45 11.30 -10.28
N GLY A 74 5.93 10.21 -10.86
CA GLY A 74 5.01 10.27 -12.00
C GLY A 74 3.70 10.96 -11.66
N HIS A 75 3.14 10.69 -10.47
CA HIS A 75 1.94 11.37 -9.98
C HIS A 75 2.18 12.88 -9.80
N ALA A 76 3.28 13.25 -9.15
CA ALA A 76 3.64 14.66 -8.96
C ALA A 76 3.84 15.40 -10.30
N ALA A 77 4.49 14.76 -11.28
CA ALA A 77 4.68 15.30 -12.62
C ALA A 77 3.34 15.53 -13.33
N ALA A 78 2.41 14.57 -13.26
CA ALA A 78 1.08 14.70 -13.85
C ALA A 78 0.29 15.88 -13.23
N VAL A 79 0.36 16.05 -11.91
CA VAL A 79 -0.26 17.17 -11.19
C VAL A 79 0.31 18.51 -11.66
N VAL A 80 1.63 18.63 -11.73
CA VAL A 80 2.31 19.87 -12.16
C VAL A 80 1.98 20.22 -13.62
N ALA A 81 1.93 19.21 -14.49
CA ALA A 81 1.56 19.37 -15.89
C ALA A 81 0.07 19.66 -16.11
N ARG A 82 -0.77 19.55 -15.07
CA ARG A 82 -2.24 19.59 -15.17
C ARG A 82 -2.79 18.62 -16.21
N GLY A 83 -2.10 17.47 -16.32
CA GLY A 83 -2.46 16.37 -17.22
C GLY A 83 -3.53 15.45 -16.64
N ASP A 84 -3.76 14.34 -17.32
CA ASP A 84 -4.68 13.32 -16.86
C ASP A 84 -4.21 12.68 -15.55
N ALA A 85 -5.15 12.06 -14.81
CA ALA A 85 -4.84 11.38 -13.58
C ALA A 85 -3.82 10.24 -13.82
N PHE A 86 -2.74 10.25 -13.05
CA PHE A 86 -1.82 9.12 -13.04
C PHE A 86 -2.49 7.93 -12.35
N VAL A 87 -2.74 6.88 -13.11
CA VAL A 87 -3.38 5.66 -12.60
C VAL A 87 -2.39 4.50 -12.68
N LEU A 88 -2.09 3.92 -11.53
CA LEU A 88 -1.35 2.67 -11.47
C LEU A 88 -2.35 1.51 -11.40
N ASP A 89 -2.40 0.70 -12.44
CA ASP A 89 -3.27 -0.47 -12.46
C ASP A 89 -2.70 -1.63 -11.62
N THR A 90 -3.60 -2.47 -11.13
CA THR A 90 -3.25 -3.60 -10.27
C THR A 90 -2.32 -4.61 -10.93
N GLN A 91 -2.45 -4.83 -12.23
CA GLN A 91 -1.60 -5.79 -12.95
C GLN A 91 -0.16 -5.31 -12.96
N THR A 92 0.06 -4.01 -13.12
CA THR A 92 1.39 -3.40 -13.03
C THR A 92 1.99 -3.60 -11.64
N VAL A 93 1.22 -3.43 -10.56
CA VAL A 93 1.69 -3.68 -9.18
C VAL A 93 2.09 -5.14 -9.00
N LEU A 94 1.25 -6.08 -9.42
CA LEU A 94 1.53 -7.51 -9.32
C LEU A 94 2.76 -7.92 -10.15
N ALA A 95 2.90 -7.34 -11.36
CA ALA A 95 4.06 -7.58 -12.22
C ALA A 95 5.37 -7.04 -11.62
N ARG A 96 5.33 -5.89 -10.93
CA ARG A 96 6.50 -5.38 -10.19
C ARG A 96 6.91 -6.34 -9.08
N ARG A 97 5.94 -6.81 -8.31
CA ARG A 97 6.17 -7.74 -7.21
C ARG A 97 6.74 -9.07 -7.67
N SER A 98 6.23 -9.63 -8.78
CA SER A 98 6.75 -10.88 -9.35
C SER A 98 8.22 -10.76 -9.82
N LYS A 99 8.69 -9.55 -10.08
CA LYS A 99 10.10 -9.23 -10.41
C LYS A 99 10.94 -8.93 -9.16
N GLY A 100 10.40 -9.09 -7.96
CA GLY A 100 11.09 -8.80 -6.70
C GLY A 100 11.25 -7.31 -6.40
N ILE A 101 10.49 -6.43 -7.06
CA ILE A 101 10.48 -5.01 -6.75
C ILE A 101 9.69 -4.81 -5.45
N ASP A 102 10.29 -4.07 -4.52
CA ASP A 102 9.74 -3.77 -3.19
C ASP A 102 8.56 -2.77 -3.30
N VAL A 103 7.35 -3.27 -3.40
CA VAL A 103 6.10 -2.51 -3.55
C VAL A 103 5.10 -2.77 -2.44
#